data_001ff7fc5eb58aa8ab969e97e1e4c77d
#
_entry.id   001ff7fc5eb58aa8ab969e97e1e4c77d
#
_cell.length_a   1.000
_cell.length_b   1.000
_cell.length_c   1.000
_cell.angle_alpha   90.00
_cell.angle_beta   90.00
_cell.angle_gamma   90.00
#
_symmetry.space_group_name_H-M   'P 1'
#
loop_
_entity.id
_entity.type
_entity.pdbx_description
1 polymer ?
#
loop_
_entity_poly.entity_id
_entity_poly.type
_entity_poly.pdbx_seq_one_letter_code
_entity_poly.pdbx_strand_id
1 'polypeptide(L)'
;MILGNTPNLPPSPSTYLDAVSSAIRWKAQIRFANLEGTLTTASTSKCGPKSTPGTCFAFSDPPAYARYLKAGGFTVLNNANNHSFDFGSAGQAQTIKAIHSAGLAQTGLPGEITVVRAHRVKVAFVAFAPYDYTASLLDIPAAQALIRQAAAKAPIVVVYMHVGAEGSGADHVTGQEEIFLGEDRGNPEAFAKMAIRAGASLVIASGPHVLRGMQFYRRHLIAYSLGNFAGYGNFATEGDLGLSAILRVRLSATGRFERAHLFPVEFAGKGQPVPGGGTVAFVAGLSHDDFGASAARIGPSGVIRAPAR
;
A
#
# COMPACT_ATOMS: atom_id res chain seq x y z
N MET A 1 -3.45 -5.59 1.48
CA MET A 1 -4.65 -5.94 2.26
C MET A 1 -5.43 -7.04 1.57
N ILE A 2 -5.77 -8.09 2.30
CA ILE A 2 -6.77 -9.12 1.94
C ILE A 2 -7.69 -9.31 3.13
N LEU A 3 -8.93 -9.77 2.89
CA LEU A 3 -9.89 -10.02 3.99
C LEU A 3 -9.68 -11.38 4.67
N GLY A 4 -8.87 -12.22 4.12
CA GLY A 4 -8.53 -13.55 4.58
C GLY A 4 -7.84 -14.32 3.47
N ASN A 5 -7.74 -15.62 3.61
CA ASN A 5 -7.28 -16.51 2.55
C ASN A 5 -7.86 -17.90 2.73
N THR A 6 -8.08 -18.59 1.65
CA THR A 6 -8.58 -19.98 1.73
C THR A 6 -7.54 -20.90 2.40
N PRO A 7 -7.88 -21.65 3.48
CA PRO A 7 -9.25 -21.82 4.04
C PRO A 7 -9.66 -20.79 5.10
N ASN A 8 -8.81 -19.85 5.50
CA ASN A 8 -9.03 -18.93 6.62
C ASN A 8 -9.81 -17.68 6.19
N LEU A 9 -11.06 -17.84 5.81
CA LEU A 9 -11.94 -16.72 5.45
C LEU A 9 -12.64 -16.14 6.69
N PRO A 10 -12.82 -14.80 6.77
CA PRO A 10 -13.54 -14.20 7.87
C PRO A 10 -15.01 -14.66 7.88
N PRO A 11 -15.59 -14.96 9.06
CA PRO A 11 -16.97 -15.46 9.15
C PRO A 11 -18.01 -14.42 8.73
N SER A 12 -17.66 -13.12 8.80
CA SER A 12 -18.54 -12.01 8.44
C SER A 12 -17.80 -11.00 7.54
N PRO A 13 -17.50 -11.36 6.29
CA PRO A 13 -16.70 -10.50 5.41
C PRO A 13 -17.41 -9.19 5.05
N SER A 14 -18.73 -9.13 5.09
CA SER A 14 -19.51 -7.92 4.77
C SER A 14 -19.36 -6.81 5.81
N THR A 15 -19.03 -7.13 7.05
CA THR A 15 -18.90 -6.19 8.18
C THR A 15 -17.45 -6.03 8.64
N TYR A 16 -16.51 -6.71 7.98
CA TYR A 16 -15.10 -6.78 8.43
C TYR A 16 -14.42 -5.43 8.50
N LEU A 17 -14.83 -4.47 7.67
CA LEU A 17 -14.27 -3.11 7.60
C LEU A 17 -15.16 -2.04 8.25
N ASP A 18 -16.28 -2.41 8.89
CA ASP A 18 -17.26 -1.45 9.38
C ASP A 18 -16.68 -0.49 10.42
N ALA A 19 -15.87 -1.01 11.35
CA ALA A 19 -15.26 -0.21 12.41
C ALA A 19 -14.38 0.95 11.90
N VAL A 20 -13.78 0.79 10.72
CA VAL A 20 -12.88 1.78 10.10
C VAL A 20 -13.47 2.46 8.88
N SER A 21 -14.66 2.06 8.41
CA SER A 21 -15.25 2.54 7.16
C SER A 21 -15.52 4.05 7.17
N SER A 22 -15.87 4.63 8.32
CA SER A 22 -16.05 6.07 8.49
C SER A 22 -14.73 6.83 8.26
N ALA A 23 -13.61 6.34 8.78
CA ALA A 23 -12.28 6.92 8.59
C ALA A 23 -11.82 6.78 7.13
N ILE A 24 -12.06 5.62 6.50
CA ILE A 24 -11.77 5.39 5.08
C ILE A 24 -12.53 6.41 4.20
N ARG A 25 -13.80 6.65 4.49
CA ARG A 25 -14.68 7.49 3.68
C ARG A 25 -14.54 9.00 3.97
N TRP A 26 -14.05 9.37 5.15
CA TRP A 26 -14.11 10.74 5.64
C TRP A 26 -13.46 11.74 4.69
N LYS A 27 -14.29 12.53 3.98
CA LYS A 27 -13.88 13.61 3.05
C LYS A 27 -12.85 13.18 1.99
N ALA A 28 -12.76 11.88 1.67
CA ALA A 28 -11.85 11.36 0.66
C ALA A 28 -12.59 11.06 -0.66
N GLN A 29 -12.10 11.60 -1.77
CA GLN A 29 -12.64 11.34 -3.11
C GLN A 29 -12.08 10.03 -3.68
N ILE A 30 -10.80 9.77 -3.46
CA ILE A 30 -10.12 8.54 -3.88
C ILE A 30 -9.66 7.81 -2.62
N ARG A 31 -9.93 6.52 -2.55
CA ARG A 31 -9.59 5.65 -1.43
C ARG A 31 -8.85 4.44 -1.98
N PHE A 32 -7.55 4.46 -1.78
CA PHE A 32 -6.59 3.51 -2.31
C PHE A 32 -6.20 2.47 -1.25
N ALA A 33 -5.99 1.22 -1.67
CA ALA A 33 -5.36 0.20 -0.86
C ALA A 33 -4.51 -0.75 -1.70
N ASN A 34 -3.47 -1.32 -1.08
CA ASN A 34 -2.77 -2.47 -1.62
C ASN A 34 -3.58 -3.74 -1.34
N LEU A 35 -3.96 -4.46 -2.39
CA LEU A 35 -4.56 -5.78 -2.32
C LEU A 35 -3.44 -6.82 -2.43
N GLU A 36 -2.96 -7.28 -1.30
CA GLU A 36 -1.82 -8.19 -1.19
C GLU A 36 -2.30 -9.63 -1.13
N GLY A 37 -2.71 -10.14 -2.27
CA GLY A 37 -3.29 -11.45 -2.47
C GLY A 37 -4.07 -11.50 -3.78
N THR A 38 -4.71 -12.63 -4.04
CA THR A 38 -5.51 -12.84 -5.24
C THR A 38 -7.00 -13.02 -4.92
N LEU A 39 -7.85 -12.55 -5.82
CA LEU A 39 -9.30 -12.82 -5.81
C LEU A 39 -9.59 -13.85 -6.90
N THR A 40 -9.45 -15.14 -6.57
CA THR A 40 -9.44 -16.21 -7.56
C THR A 40 -10.10 -17.49 -7.08
N THR A 41 -10.50 -18.31 -8.02
CA THR A 41 -10.89 -19.72 -7.83
C THR A 41 -9.86 -20.67 -8.39
N ALA A 42 -8.72 -20.17 -8.89
CA ALA A 42 -7.62 -21.01 -9.37
C ALA A 42 -7.07 -21.85 -8.20
N SER A 43 -6.75 -23.12 -8.48
CA SER A 43 -6.30 -24.09 -7.48
C SER A 43 -4.78 -24.31 -7.47
N THR A 44 -4.10 -23.95 -8.57
CA THR A 44 -2.65 -24.11 -8.68
C THR A 44 -1.95 -22.86 -8.21
N SER A 45 -1.28 -22.94 -7.06
CA SER A 45 -0.53 -21.81 -6.49
C SER A 45 0.97 -21.91 -6.80
N LYS A 46 1.70 -20.82 -6.56
CA LYS A 46 3.18 -20.79 -6.58
C LYS A 46 3.81 -21.74 -5.57
N CYS A 47 3.09 -22.07 -4.49
CA CYS A 47 3.50 -23.04 -3.48
C CYS A 47 3.21 -24.45 -3.97
N GLY A 48 4.18 -25.06 -4.64
CA GLY A 48 4.06 -26.45 -5.13
C GLY A 48 4.12 -27.49 -4.00
N PRO A 49 3.86 -28.77 -4.32
CA PRO A 49 3.86 -29.85 -3.33
C PRO A 49 5.23 -30.10 -2.66
N LYS A 50 6.30 -29.52 -3.21
CA LYS A 50 7.66 -29.59 -2.65
C LYS A 50 8.02 -28.38 -1.78
N SER A 51 7.13 -27.41 -1.63
CA SER A 51 7.38 -26.24 -0.77
C SER A 51 7.41 -26.68 0.69
N THR A 52 8.41 -26.20 1.43
CA THR A 52 8.51 -26.47 2.86
C THR A 52 7.36 -25.76 3.59
N PRO A 53 6.60 -26.46 4.44
CA PRO A 53 5.55 -25.81 5.22
C PRO A 53 6.08 -24.60 6.01
N GLY A 54 5.38 -23.45 5.93
CA GLY A 54 5.77 -22.22 6.62
C GLY A 54 6.82 -21.34 5.91
N THR A 55 7.28 -21.74 4.70
CA THR A 55 8.25 -20.93 3.92
C THR A 55 7.68 -20.41 2.61
N CYS A 56 6.53 -20.92 2.19
CA CYS A 56 5.83 -20.41 1.02
C CYS A 56 4.38 -20.06 1.37
N PHE A 57 3.97 -18.86 1.04
CA PHE A 57 2.63 -18.33 1.31
C PHE A 57 1.95 -17.95 0.00
N ALA A 58 0.73 -18.44 -0.20
CA ALA A 58 -0.11 -18.06 -1.34
C ALA A 58 -1.53 -17.75 -0.84
N PHE A 59 -2.01 -16.57 -1.16
CA PHE A 59 -3.26 -16.03 -0.64
C PHE A 59 -4.33 -15.96 -1.71
N SER A 60 -5.52 -16.51 -1.41
CA SER A 60 -6.68 -16.43 -2.30
C SER A 60 -7.96 -16.23 -1.50
N ASP A 61 -8.70 -15.19 -1.89
CA ASP A 61 -10.07 -14.96 -1.50
C ASP A 61 -11.01 -15.26 -2.69
N PRO A 62 -12.28 -15.60 -2.46
CA PRO A 62 -13.26 -15.70 -3.53
C PRO A 62 -13.36 -14.39 -4.32
N PRO A 63 -13.49 -14.44 -5.68
CA PRO A 63 -13.63 -13.22 -6.51
C PRO A 63 -14.73 -12.27 -6.05
N ALA A 64 -15.81 -12.84 -5.49
CA ALA A 64 -16.92 -12.06 -4.92
C ALA A 64 -16.51 -11.14 -3.77
N TYR A 65 -15.33 -11.32 -3.14
CA TYR A 65 -14.86 -10.48 -2.03
C TYR A 65 -14.50 -9.06 -2.47
N ALA A 66 -14.25 -8.82 -3.75
CA ALA A 66 -14.10 -7.47 -4.29
C ALA A 66 -15.27 -6.54 -3.90
N ARG A 67 -16.49 -7.08 -3.79
CA ARG A 67 -17.69 -6.31 -3.35
C ARG A 67 -17.57 -5.80 -1.91
N TYR A 68 -16.94 -6.56 -1.02
CA TYR A 68 -16.74 -6.15 0.37
C TYR A 68 -15.71 -5.04 0.49
N LEU A 69 -14.66 -5.06 -0.34
CA LEU A 69 -13.71 -3.95 -0.45
C LEU A 69 -14.39 -2.69 -0.96
N LYS A 70 -15.27 -2.82 -1.97
CA LYS A 70 -16.11 -1.71 -2.45
C LYS A 70 -17.05 -1.19 -1.37
N ALA A 71 -17.73 -2.08 -0.66
CA ALA A 71 -18.64 -1.75 0.45
C ALA A 71 -17.88 -1.08 1.61
N GLY A 72 -16.65 -1.52 1.94
CA GLY A 72 -15.74 -0.89 2.90
C GLY A 72 -15.31 0.52 2.51
N GLY A 73 -15.47 0.90 1.24
CA GLY A 73 -15.29 2.27 0.77
C GLY A 73 -14.17 2.49 -0.21
N PHE A 74 -13.38 1.50 -0.56
CA PHE A 74 -12.27 1.65 -1.51
C PHE A 74 -12.75 1.99 -2.92
N THR A 75 -11.87 2.65 -3.69
CA THR A 75 -12.15 3.07 -5.07
C THR A 75 -11.06 2.63 -6.03
N VAL A 76 -9.83 2.46 -5.55
CA VAL A 76 -8.67 2.00 -6.32
C VAL A 76 -7.95 0.93 -5.53
N LEU A 77 -7.63 -0.20 -6.15
CA LEU A 77 -6.83 -1.27 -5.56
C LEU A 77 -5.55 -1.46 -6.35
N ASN A 78 -4.46 -1.65 -5.63
CA ASN A 78 -3.16 -1.96 -6.20
C ASN A 78 -2.90 -3.46 -6.18
N ASN A 79 -2.30 -3.97 -7.25
CA ASN A 79 -1.83 -5.35 -7.38
C ASN A 79 -0.31 -5.45 -7.65
N ALA A 80 0.46 -4.36 -7.57
CA ALA A 80 1.91 -4.47 -7.61
C ALA A 80 2.44 -4.88 -6.24
N ASN A 81 2.57 -6.19 -5.99
CA ASN A 81 3.11 -6.78 -4.77
C ASN A 81 3.51 -8.26 -5.00
N ASN A 82 4.18 -8.87 -4.02
CA ASN A 82 4.68 -10.24 -4.05
C ASN A 82 3.59 -11.33 -4.08
N HIS A 83 2.33 -10.97 -3.82
CA HIS A 83 1.20 -11.91 -3.77
C HIS A 83 0.21 -11.75 -4.93
N SER A 84 0.44 -10.83 -5.85
CA SER A 84 -0.49 -10.61 -6.97
C SER A 84 -0.44 -11.73 -8.02
N PHE A 85 0.60 -12.56 -7.98
CA PHE A 85 0.81 -13.67 -8.92
C PHE A 85 0.83 -15.04 -8.22
N ASP A 86 0.31 -15.14 -7.00
CA ASP A 86 0.29 -16.36 -6.18
C ASP A 86 -0.34 -17.57 -6.90
N PHE A 87 -1.28 -17.31 -7.79
CA PHE A 87 -1.97 -18.31 -8.61
C PHE A 87 -1.70 -18.10 -10.12
N GLY A 88 -0.52 -17.61 -10.45
CA GLY A 88 -0.07 -17.37 -11.81
C GLY A 88 -0.92 -16.37 -12.57
N SER A 89 -0.78 -16.34 -13.89
CA SER A 89 -1.51 -15.41 -14.78
C SER A 89 -3.03 -15.58 -14.70
N ALA A 90 -3.52 -16.81 -14.48
CA ALA A 90 -4.95 -17.06 -14.33
C ALA A 90 -5.51 -16.41 -13.05
N GLY A 91 -4.80 -16.52 -11.91
CA GLY A 91 -5.17 -15.88 -10.65
C GLY A 91 -5.14 -14.37 -10.75
N GLN A 92 -4.09 -13.80 -11.37
CA GLN A 92 -3.98 -12.37 -11.59
C GLN A 92 -5.11 -11.84 -12.47
N ALA A 93 -5.41 -12.50 -13.60
CA ALA A 93 -6.48 -12.09 -14.50
C ALA A 93 -7.87 -12.14 -13.83
N GLN A 94 -8.14 -13.19 -13.03
CA GLN A 94 -9.39 -13.30 -12.26
C GLN A 94 -9.49 -12.18 -11.21
N THR A 95 -8.40 -11.85 -10.53
CA THR A 95 -8.33 -10.76 -9.55
C THR A 95 -8.69 -9.43 -10.18
N ILE A 96 -8.07 -9.09 -11.32
CA ILE A 96 -8.35 -7.85 -12.06
C ILE A 96 -9.81 -7.80 -12.50
N LYS A 97 -10.32 -8.91 -13.05
CA LYS A 97 -11.73 -9.02 -13.44
C LYS A 97 -12.67 -8.81 -12.25
N ALA A 98 -12.37 -9.39 -11.10
CA ALA A 98 -13.18 -9.24 -9.88
C ALA A 98 -13.21 -7.78 -9.40
N ILE A 99 -12.05 -7.10 -9.39
CA ILE A 99 -11.92 -5.68 -9.04
C ILE A 99 -12.79 -4.82 -9.95
N HIS A 100 -12.65 -4.98 -11.28
CA HIS A 100 -13.44 -4.23 -12.26
C HIS A 100 -14.94 -4.53 -12.17
N SER A 101 -15.32 -5.80 -11.97
CA SER A 101 -16.73 -6.19 -11.82
C SER A 101 -17.39 -5.61 -10.58
N ALA A 102 -16.62 -5.31 -9.52
CA ALA A 102 -17.08 -4.60 -8.35
C ALA A 102 -17.15 -3.07 -8.54
N GLY A 103 -16.79 -2.54 -9.73
CA GLY A 103 -16.72 -1.11 -10.01
C GLY A 103 -15.60 -0.39 -9.27
N LEU A 104 -14.46 -1.08 -9.07
CA LEU A 104 -13.23 -0.54 -8.54
C LEU A 104 -12.23 -0.33 -9.69
N ALA A 105 -11.37 0.69 -9.57
CA ALA A 105 -10.20 0.80 -10.42
C ALA A 105 -9.08 -0.10 -9.90
N GLN A 106 -8.22 -0.58 -10.82
CA GLN A 106 -7.05 -1.39 -10.50
C GLN A 106 -5.80 -0.69 -11.03
N THR A 107 -4.66 -0.92 -10.39
CA THR A 107 -3.33 -0.49 -10.85
C THR A 107 -2.29 -1.55 -10.45
N GLY A 108 -1.15 -1.61 -11.15
CA GLY A 108 -0.01 -2.42 -10.75
C GLY A 108 0.51 -3.41 -11.79
N LEU A 109 -0.04 -3.40 -13.00
CA LEU A 109 0.51 -4.21 -14.10
C LEU A 109 1.73 -3.54 -14.76
N PRO A 110 2.59 -4.29 -15.46
CA PRO A 110 3.71 -3.73 -16.20
C PRO A 110 3.25 -2.63 -17.18
N GLY A 111 3.88 -1.45 -17.10
CA GLY A 111 3.57 -0.32 -17.99
C GLY A 111 2.21 0.36 -17.75
N GLU A 112 1.46 -0.04 -16.73
CA GLU A 112 0.11 0.49 -16.48
C GLU A 112 0.13 1.87 -15.83
N ILE A 113 -0.71 2.76 -16.37
CA ILE A 113 -1.02 4.08 -15.80
C ILE A 113 -2.54 4.14 -15.62
N THR A 114 -2.99 4.05 -14.39
CA THR A 114 -4.43 4.09 -14.06
C THR A 114 -4.85 5.52 -13.76
N VAL A 115 -5.73 6.08 -14.58
CA VAL A 115 -6.22 7.45 -14.37
C VAL A 115 -7.65 7.44 -13.84
N VAL A 116 -7.83 8.02 -12.66
CA VAL A 116 -9.14 8.25 -12.05
C VAL A 116 -9.42 9.75 -11.89
N ARG A 117 -10.63 10.11 -11.52
CA ARG A 117 -11.01 11.51 -11.30
C ARG A 117 -11.43 11.74 -9.85
N ALA A 118 -10.88 12.81 -9.27
CA ALA A 118 -11.38 13.44 -8.05
C ALA A 118 -12.11 14.73 -8.45
N HIS A 119 -13.43 14.70 -8.50
CA HIS A 119 -14.23 15.77 -9.13
C HIS A 119 -13.78 15.99 -10.59
N ARG A 120 -13.24 17.18 -10.90
CA ARG A 120 -12.76 17.53 -12.25
C ARG A 120 -11.26 17.28 -12.46
N VAL A 121 -10.52 16.91 -11.42
CA VAL A 121 -9.08 16.73 -11.47
C VAL A 121 -8.74 15.28 -11.78
N LYS A 122 -7.87 15.06 -12.77
CA LYS A 122 -7.31 13.74 -13.07
C LYS A 122 -6.21 13.41 -12.06
N VAL A 123 -6.20 12.16 -11.59
CA VAL A 123 -5.16 11.59 -10.74
C VAL A 123 -4.67 10.31 -11.39
N ALA A 124 -3.39 10.26 -11.71
CA ALA A 124 -2.75 9.06 -12.24
C ALA A 124 -2.12 8.24 -11.09
N PHE A 125 -2.31 6.94 -11.14
CA PHE A 125 -1.64 5.97 -10.29
C PHE A 125 -0.66 5.16 -11.14
N VAL A 126 0.54 4.96 -10.64
CA VAL A 126 1.53 4.00 -11.12
C VAL A 126 2.08 3.26 -9.93
N ALA A 127 2.23 1.95 -10.06
CA ALA A 127 2.58 1.10 -8.95
C ALA A 127 3.71 0.14 -9.34
N PHE A 128 4.64 -0.07 -8.41
CA PHE A 128 5.88 -0.79 -8.64
C PHE A 128 6.12 -1.84 -7.56
N ALA A 129 6.75 -2.94 -7.95
CA ALA A 129 7.26 -3.97 -7.05
C ALA A 129 8.53 -4.60 -7.67
N PRO A 130 9.35 -5.36 -6.93
CA PRO A 130 10.58 -5.94 -7.47
C PRO A 130 10.34 -7.23 -8.30
N TYR A 131 9.23 -7.32 -9.02
CA TYR A 131 8.83 -8.53 -9.75
C TYR A 131 8.53 -8.22 -11.22
N ASP A 132 8.76 -9.21 -12.10
CA ASP A 132 8.57 -9.10 -13.55
C ASP A 132 7.10 -9.05 -14.00
N TYR A 133 6.20 -9.57 -13.17
CA TYR A 133 4.74 -9.49 -13.38
C TYR A 133 4.12 -8.17 -12.91
N THR A 134 4.95 -7.20 -12.52
CA THR A 134 4.59 -5.82 -12.15
C THR A 134 5.48 -4.83 -12.91
N ALA A 135 5.23 -3.54 -12.83
CA ALA A 135 6.26 -2.57 -13.18
C ALA A 135 7.39 -2.66 -12.15
N SER A 136 8.61 -2.96 -12.62
CA SER A 136 9.74 -3.22 -11.73
C SER A 136 10.24 -1.93 -11.09
N LEU A 137 10.42 -1.96 -9.76
CA LEU A 137 11.10 -0.87 -9.03
C LEU A 137 12.62 -0.97 -9.13
N LEU A 138 13.15 -2.12 -9.58
CA LEU A 138 14.60 -2.32 -9.76
C LEU A 138 15.08 -1.80 -11.12
N ASP A 139 14.20 -1.66 -12.12
CA ASP A 139 14.49 -0.98 -13.38
C ASP A 139 14.21 0.53 -13.26
N ILE A 140 15.15 1.24 -12.65
CA ILE A 140 15.02 2.68 -12.39
C ILE A 140 14.77 3.51 -13.68
N PRO A 141 15.45 3.27 -14.82
CA PRO A 141 15.16 3.99 -16.06
C PRO A 141 13.72 3.80 -16.54
N ALA A 142 13.21 2.55 -16.57
CA ALA A 142 11.84 2.26 -17.00
C ALA A 142 10.81 2.84 -16.01
N ALA A 143 11.03 2.71 -14.70
CA ALA A 143 10.17 3.30 -13.67
C ALA A 143 10.09 4.83 -13.80
N GLN A 144 11.23 5.50 -14.00
CA GLN A 144 11.28 6.94 -14.21
C GLN A 144 10.53 7.37 -15.47
N ALA A 145 10.66 6.63 -16.57
CA ALA A 145 9.95 6.90 -17.81
C ALA A 145 8.42 6.76 -17.63
N LEU A 146 7.97 5.72 -16.94
CA LEU A 146 6.54 5.48 -16.67
C LEU A 146 5.93 6.58 -15.81
N ILE A 147 6.65 7.04 -14.76
CA ILE A 147 6.19 8.15 -13.91
C ILE A 147 6.08 9.45 -14.71
N ARG A 148 7.06 9.75 -15.60
CA ARG A 148 6.98 10.93 -16.48
C ARG A 148 5.79 10.85 -17.44
N GLN A 149 5.50 9.68 -17.99
CA GLN A 149 4.31 9.46 -18.82
C GLN A 149 3.02 9.69 -18.04
N ALA A 150 2.96 9.25 -16.77
CA ALA A 150 1.84 9.52 -15.89
C ALA A 150 1.66 11.02 -15.61
N ALA A 151 2.75 11.75 -15.38
CA ALA A 151 2.74 13.19 -15.17
C ALA A 151 2.28 13.99 -16.41
N ALA A 152 2.50 13.46 -17.59
CA ALA A 152 1.95 14.02 -18.83
C ALA A 152 0.43 13.78 -18.98
N LYS A 153 -0.14 12.76 -18.32
CA LYS A 153 -1.57 12.41 -18.40
C LYS A 153 -2.44 13.06 -17.34
N ALA A 154 -1.85 13.43 -16.18
CA ALA A 154 -2.60 13.95 -15.04
C ALA A 154 -1.76 14.94 -14.20
N PRO A 155 -2.37 16.02 -13.68
CA PRO A 155 -1.67 17.00 -12.83
C PRO A 155 -1.30 16.44 -11.44
N ILE A 156 -1.88 15.33 -11.03
CA ILE A 156 -1.56 14.63 -9.79
C ILE A 156 -1.12 13.22 -10.13
N VAL A 157 0.08 12.84 -9.70
CA VAL A 157 0.61 11.48 -9.82
C VAL A 157 0.83 10.91 -8.44
N VAL A 158 0.20 9.79 -8.14
CA VAL A 158 0.43 8.99 -6.95
C VAL A 158 1.25 7.76 -7.35
N VAL A 159 2.42 7.64 -6.77
CA VAL A 159 3.29 6.48 -6.94
C VAL A 159 3.11 5.56 -5.74
N TYR A 160 2.84 4.30 -6.00
CA TYR A 160 2.90 3.24 -5.01
C TYR A 160 4.15 2.39 -5.25
N MET A 161 4.79 1.94 -4.18
CA MET A 161 5.90 0.99 -4.22
C MET A 161 5.72 -0.10 -3.16
N HIS A 162 5.82 -1.35 -3.58
CA HIS A 162 5.95 -2.50 -2.70
C HIS A 162 7.42 -2.82 -2.55
N VAL A 163 8.02 -2.47 -1.41
CA VAL A 163 9.48 -2.32 -1.28
C VAL A 163 9.94 -2.58 0.14
N GLY A 164 11.14 -3.10 0.28
CA GLY A 164 11.82 -3.25 1.55
C GLY A 164 11.66 -4.63 2.20
N ALA A 165 12.48 -4.89 3.19
CA ALA A 165 12.46 -6.10 3.99
C ALA A 165 11.21 -6.16 4.89
N GLU A 166 10.83 -7.36 5.32
CA GLU A 166 9.60 -7.62 6.07
C GLU A 166 9.89 -7.95 7.55
N GLY A 167 8.90 -7.67 8.40
CA GLY A 167 8.91 -8.10 9.81
C GLY A 167 9.15 -6.99 10.82
N SER A 168 9.11 -7.32 12.11
CA SER A 168 9.18 -6.36 13.22
C SER A 168 10.49 -5.56 13.28
N GLY A 169 11.60 -6.08 12.77
CA GLY A 169 12.87 -5.37 12.69
C GLY A 169 13.05 -4.53 11.43
N ALA A 170 12.02 -4.40 10.59
CA ALA A 170 12.08 -3.69 9.31
C ALA A 170 11.36 -2.33 9.35
N ASP A 171 11.19 -1.73 10.52
CA ASP A 171 10.48 -0.48 10.76
C ASP A 171 11.28 0.78 10.41
N HIS A 172 12.61 0.70 10.37
CA HIS A 172 13.47 1.80 9.98
C HIS A 172 13.77 1.85 8.48
N VAL A 173 13.98 3.06 7.96
CA VAL A 173 14.44 3.33 6.58
C VAL A 173 15.89 3.81 6.64
N THR A 174 16.81 2.93 6.26
CA THR A 174 18.27 3.18 6.41
C THR A 174 18.89 3.89 5.22
N GLY A 175 18.14 4.09 4.12
CA GLY A 175 18.68 4.62 2.86
C GLY A 175 19.53 3.62 2.07
N GLN A 176 19.58 2.37 2.51
CA GLN A 176 20.31 1.29 1.85
C GLN A 176 19.36 0.40 1.05
N GLU A 177 19.95 -0.46 0.21
CA GLU A 177 19.23 -1.55 -0.44
C GLU A 177 18.83 -2.61 0.60
N GLU A 178 17.59 -3.08 0.51
CA GLU A 178 17.02 -4.03 1.45
C GLU A 178 16.85 -5.39 0.80
N ILE A 179 17.35 -6.44 1.46
CA ILE A 179 17.24 -7.82 1.03
C ILE A 179 16.34 -8.57 2.01
N PHE A 180 15.40 -9.37 1.50
CA PHE A 180 14.55 -10.21 2.33
C PHE A 180 14.44 -11.63 1.74
N LEU A 181 14.78 -12.65 2.52
CA LEU A 181 14.81 -14.06 2.09
C LEU A 181 15.63 -14.28 0.80
N GLY A 182 16.69 -13.50 0.60
CA GLY A 182 17.53 -13.57 -0.60
C GLY A 182 17.00 -12.83 -1.82
N GLU A 183 15.84 -12.18 -1.72
CA GLU A 183 15.27 -11.33 -2.77
C GLU A 183 15.73 -9.87 -2.58
N ASP A 184 16.14 -9.24 -3.67
CA ASP A 184 16.34 -7.80 -3.72
C ASP A 184 14.98 -7.09 -3.64
N ARG A 185 14.74 -6.37 -2.53
CA ARG A 185 13.53 -5.62 -2.27
C ARG A 185 13.70 -4.12 -2.54
N GLY A 186 14.84 -3.73 -3.13
CA GLY A 186 15.17 -2.37 -3.54
C GLY A 186 15.57 -1.44 -2.41
N ASN A 187 15.85 -0.19 -2.78
CA ASN A 187 16.13 0.89 -1.85
C ASN A 187 14.93 1.84 -1.75
N PRO A 188 14.15 1.79 -0.63
CA PRO A 188 12.92 2.56 -0.49
C PRO A 188 13.12 4.06 -0.64
N GLU A 189 14.17 4.60 -0.03
CA GLU A 189 14.43 6.04 -0.03
C GLU A 189 14.90 6.54 -1.41
N ALA A 190 15.82 5.82 -2.03
CA ALA A 190 16.34 6.17 -3.35
C ALA A 190 15.24 6.15 -4.41
N PHE A 191 14.38 5.11 -4.40
CA PHE A 191 13.26 4.99 -5.34
C PHE A 191 12.23 6.11 -5.12
N ALA A 192 11.80 6.35 -3.88
CA ALA A 192 10.84 7.40 -3.58
C ALA A 192 11.32 8.79 -4.01
N LYS A 193 12.58 9.12 -3.72
CA LYS A 193 13.18 10.39 -4.16
C LYS A 193 13.30 10.49 -5.68
N MET A 194 13.60 9.39 -6.37
CA MET A 194 13.58 9.32 -7.84
C MET A 194 12.17 9.57 -8.36
N ALA A 195 11.15 8.92 -7.79
CA ALA A 195 9.76 9.08 -8.19
C ALA A 195 9.29 10.53 -8.08
N ILE A 196 9.61 11.22 -7.00
CA ILE A 196 9.31 12.67 -6.85
C ILE A 196 10.02 13.50 -7.93
N ARG A 197 11.30 13.22 -8.21
CA ARG A 197 12.03 13.92 -9.30
C ARG A 197 11.43 13.66 -10.67
N ALA A 198 10.81 12.51 -10.88
CA ALA A 198 10.13 12.14 -12.12
C ALA A 198 8.73 12.75 -12.28
N GLY A 199 8.16 13.32 -11.21
CA GLY A 199 6.86 14.02 -11.26
C GLY A 199 5.79 13.47 -10.32
N ALA A 200 6.13 12.57 -9.38
CA ALA A 200 5.18 12.11 -8.38
C ALA A 200 4.79 13.26 -7.42
N SER A 201 3.50 13.38 -7.15
CA SER A 201 2.93 14.31 -6.18
C SER A 201 2.90 13.73 -4.76
N LEU A 202 2.84 12.41 -4.67
CA LEU A 202 2.77 11.62 -3.44
C LEU A 202 3.38 10.26 -3.70
N VAL A 203 4.18 9.76 -2.75
CA VAL A 203 4.66 8.37 -2.75
C VAL A 203 4.10 7.67 -1.51
N ILE A 204 3.51 6.50 -1.70
CA ILE A 204 3.03 5.61 -0.64
C ILE A 204 3.62 4.22 -0.86
N ALA A 205 3.98 3.56 0.23
CA ALA A 205 4.59 2.25 0.16
C ALA A 205 3.96 1.26 1.13
N SER A 206 4.20 0.00 0.86
CA SER A 206 4.04 -1.13 1.76
C SER A 206 5.05 -2.24 1.40
N GLY A 207 4.98 -3.37 2.06
CA GLY A 207 5.91 -4.50 1.94
C GLY A 207 6.44 -4.92 3.30
N PRO A 208 6.95 -4.02 4.14
CA PRO A 208 7.54 -4.38 5.43
C PRO A 208 6.58 -5.01 6.44
N HIS A 209 5.27 -4.93 6.25
CA HIS A 209 4.23 -5.38 7.19
C HIS A 209 4.23 -4.66 8.54
N VAL A 210 5.12 -3.69 8.75
CA VAL A 210 5.19 -2.77 9.89
C VAL A 210 5.05 -1.34 9.42
N LEU A 211 4.69 -0.44 10.35
CA LEU A 211 4.72 0.99 10.08
C LEU A 211 6.15 1.48 9.91
N ARG A 212 6.37 2.41 9.00
CA ARG A 212 7.62 3.14 8.83
C ARG A 212 7.42 4.63 8.94
N GLY A 213 8.51 5.36 9.10
CA GLY A 213 8.53 6.81 9.11
C GLY A 213 8.01 7.45 7.83
N MET A 214 7.77 8.77 7.89
CA MET A 214 7.35 9.60 6.77
C MET A 214 8.31 10.76 6.57
N GLN A 215 8.62 11.07 5.30
CA GLN A 215 9.56 12.10 4.90
C GLN A 215 8.92 13.12 3.96
N PHE A 216 9.42 14.34 4.00
CA PHE A 216 9.19 15.31 2.94
C PHE A 216 10.43 15.47 2.06
N TYR A 217 10.28 15.23 0.77
CA TYR A 217 11.30 15.51 -0.22
C TYR A 217 10.75 16.48 -1.26
N ARG A 218 11.44 17.59 -1.51
CA ARG A 218 10.99 18.67 -2.41
C ARG A 218 9.52 19.08 -2.18
N ARG A 219 9.09 19.11 -0.90
CA ARG A 219 7.73 19.45 -0.45
C ARG A 219 6.64 18.42 -0.80
N HIS A 220 7.01 17.24 -1.23
CA HIS A 220 6.10 16.10 -1.43
C HIS A 220 6.26 15.12 -0.28
N LEU A 221 5.13 14.56 0.15
CA LEU A 221 5.09 13.55 1.21
C LEU A 221 5.46 12.18 0.66
N ILE A 222 6.28 11.45 1.40
CA ILE A 222 6.60 10.04 1.22
C ILE A 222 6.17 9.31 2.49
N ALA A 223 5.34 8.29 2.37
CA ALA A 223 4.98 7.36 3.44
C ALA A 223 5.59 5.99 3.13
N TYR A 224 6.57 5.56 3.92
CA TYR A 224 7.39 4.38 3.60
C TYR A 224 6.76 3.04 3.95
N SER A 225 5.80 3.01 4.86
CA SER A 225 4.87 1.88 5.08
C SER A 225 3.72 2.32 5.99
N LEU A 226 2.54 1.79 5.72
CA LEU A 226 1.35 1.98 6.56
C LEU A 226 0.99 0.70 7.35
N GLY A 227 1.91 -0.28 7.38
CA GLY A 227 1.71 -1.56 8.06
C GLY A 227 0.65 -2.45 7.41
N ASN A 228 0.30 -3.51 8.12
CA ASN A 228 -0.85 -4.35 7.79
C ASN A 228 -2.14 -3.54 7.91
N PHE A 229 -3.26 -4.01 7.31
CA PHE A 229 -4.51 -3.27 7.46
C PHE A 229 -5.73 -4.17 7.72
N ALA A 230 -5.89 -5.24 6.97
CA ALA A 230 -7.02 -6.15 7.13
C ALA A 230 -6.63 -7.53 6.62
N GLY A 231 -6.82 -8.55 7.44
CA GLY A 231 -6.54 -9.92 7.07
C GLY A 231 -6.91 -10.88 8.21
N TYR A 232 -7.67 -11.90 7.91
CA TYR A 232 -8.17 -12.83 8.92
C TYR A 232 -7.22 -14.02 9.10
N GLY A 233 -6.41 -13.96 10.17
CA GLY A 233 -5.51 -15.05 10.56
C GLY A 233 -4.35 -15.30 9.59
N ASN A 234 -3.93 -14.30 8.84
CA ASN A 234 -2.88 -14.42 7.83
C ASN A 234 -1.68 -13.49 8.07
N PHE A 235 -1.65 -12.76 9.18
CA PHE A 235 -0.48 -12.02 9.65
C PHE A 235 -0.49 -11.89 11.18
N ALA A 236 0.66 -11.58 11.76
CA ALA A 236 0.77 -11.31 13.20
C ALA A 236 0.11 -9.97 13.56
N THR A 237 -0.57 -9.93 14.71
CA THR A 237 -1.35 -8.77 15.19
C THR A 237 -0.82 -8.22 16.52
N GLU A 238 0.39 -8.60 16.91
CA GLU A 238 1.00 -8.21 18.18
C GLU A 238 2.24 -7.33 17.96
N GLY A 239 2.64 -6.57 18.96
CA GLY A 239 3.76 -5.64 18.90
C GLY A 239 3.60 -4.63 17.74
N ASP A 240 4.70 -4.29 17.08
CA ASP A 240 4.70 -3.33 15.97
C ASP A 240 3.95 -3.83 14.75
N LEU A 241 3.85 -5.15 14.57
CA LEU A 241 3.01 -5.78 13.54
C LEU A 241 1.50 -5.58 13.80
N GLY A 242 1.13 -5.29 15.04
CA GLY A 242 -0.24 -4.99 15.48
C GLY A 242 -0.66 -3.54 15.25
N LEU A 243 0.26 -2.66 14.82
CA LEU A 243 -0.02 -1.25 14.53
C LEU A 243 -0.25 -1.04 13.03
N SER A 244 -1.23 -0.20 12.73
CA SER A 244 -1.63 0.13 11.36
C SER A 244 -2.11 1.57 11.25
N ALA A 245 -2.35 2.04 10.03
CA ALA A 245 -2.81 3.40 9.79
C ALA A 245 -3.71 3.54 8.56
N ILE A 246 -4.58 4.55 8.62
CA ILE A 246 -5.19 5.16 7.44
C ILE A 246 -4.55 6.54 7.26
N LEU A 247 -3.86 6.74 6.15
CA LEU A 247 -3.28 8.03 5.79
C LEU A 247 -4.22 8.78 4.85
N ARG A 248 -4.65 9.96 5.26
CA ARG A 248 -5.38 10.88 4.40
C ARG A 248 -4.50 12.04 3.99
N VAL A 249 -4.34 12.25 2.69
CA VAL A 249 -3.57 13.36 2.12
C VAL A 249 -4.49 14.27 1.33
N ARG A 250 -4.38 15.57 1.54
CA ARG A 250 -4.99 16.58 0.69
C ARG A 250 -3.92 17.22 -0.18
N LEU A 251 -4.15 17.13 -1.48
CA LEU A 251 -3.34 17.77 -2.50
C LEU A 251 -4.16 18.88 -3.17
N SER A 252 -3.50 19.94 -3.63
CA SER A 252 -4.12 20.92 -4.52
C SER A 252 -4.43 20.29 -5.89
N ALA A 253 -5.18 20.99 -6.72
CA ALA A 253 -5.46 20.56 -8.10
C ALA A 253 -4.19 20.39 -8.97
N THR A 254 -3.07 20.94 -8.54
CA THR A 254 -1.75 20.84 -9.20
C THR A 254 -0.80 19.88 -8.50
N GLY A 255 -1.29 19.03 -7.58
CA GLY A 255 -0.49 18.01 -6.89
C GLY A 255 0.37 18.52 -5.72
N ARG A 256 0.26 19.79 -5.31
CA ARG A 256 1.01 20.28 -4.15
C ARG A 256 0.39 19.77 -2.86
N PHE A 257 1.22 19.37 -1.92
CA PHE A 257 0.79 19.01 -0.57
C PHE A 257 0.15 20.22 0.14
N GLU A 258 -1.01 20.01 0.74
CA GLU A 258 -1.70 21.00 1.56
C GLU A 258 -1.74 20.58 3.03
N ARG A 259 -2.15 19.36 3.32
CA ARG A 259 -2.19 18.77 4.67
C ARG A 259 -2.39 17.27 4.60
N ALA A 260 -2.04 16.57 5.68
CA ALA A 260 -2.39 15.18 5.84
C ALA A 260 -2.79 14.86 7.29
N HIS A 261 -3.39 13.69 7.48
CA HIS A 261 -3.78 13.19 8.78
C HIS A 261 -3.60 11.67 8.82
N LEU A 262 -2.97 11.20 9.87
CA LEU A 262 -2.76 9.79 10.17
C LEU A 262 -3.83 9.37 11.18
N PHE A 263 -4.67 8.41 10.81
CA PHE A 263 -5.66 7.80 11.69
C PHE A 263 -5.07 6.50 12.23
N PRO A 264 -4.95 6.35 13.55
CA PRO A 264 -4.43 5.13 14.14
C PRO A 264 -5.43 3.98 13.96
N VAL A 265 -4.89 2.83 13.64
CA VAL A 265 -5.62 1.55 13.50
C VAL A 265 -4.82 0.48 14.22
N GLU A 266 -5.51 -0.40 14.89
CA GLU A 266 -5.01 -1.62 15.51
C GLU A 266 -5.90 -2.81 15.10
N PHE A 267 -5.65 -3.99 15.63
CA PHE A 267 -6.39 -5.18 15.23
C PHE A 267 -7.17 -5.80 16.39
N ALA A 268 -8.43 -6.11 16.14
CA ALA A 268 -9.24 -6.97 17.00
C ALA A 268 -9.21 -8.41 16.50
N GLY A 269 -9.18 -9.36 17.43
CA GLY A 269 -9.24 -10.79 17.12
C GLY A 269 -8.15 -11.25 16.15
N LYS A 270 -8.57 -11.83 15.01
CA LYS A 270 -7.65 -12.39 14.02
C LYS A 270 -7.28 -11.40 12.91
N GLY A 271 -7.14 -10.11 13.20
CA GLY A 271 -6.68 -9.12 12.23
C GLY A 271 -7.75 -8.21 11.64
N GLN A 272 -8.91 -8.09 12.30
CA GLN A 272 -9.93 -7.11 11.94
C GLN A 272 -9.48 -5.71 12.31
N PRO A 273 -9.45 -4.73 11.38
CA PRO A 273 -9.03 -3.38 11.69
C PRO A 273 -10.06 -2.64 12.54
N VAL A 274 -9.58 -2.03 13.62
CA VAL A 274 -10.38 -1.17 14.51
C VAL A 274 -9.63 0.14 14.78
N PRO A 275 -10.32 1.26 15.06
CA PRO A 275 -9.65 2.49 15.47
C PRO A 275 -8.93 2.31 16.80
N GLY A 276 -7.67 2.73 16.88
CA GLY A 276 -6.90 2.65 18.11
C GLY A 276 -5.40 2.50 17.89
N GLY A 277 -4.68 2.25 19.00
CA GLY A 277 -3.25 1.95 18.99
C GLY A 277 -2.32 3.14 19.11
N GLY A 278 -1.04 2.83 19.31
CA GLY A 278 0.07 3.79 19.49
C GLY A 278 0.65 4.36 18.20
N THR A 279 0.01 4.14 17.07
CA THR A 279 0.48 4.43 15.70
C THR A 279 1.04 5.84 15.52
N VAL A 280 0.36 6.86 16.06
CA VAL A 280 0.76 8.27 15.82
C VAL A 280 2.12 8.57 16.43
N ALA A 281 2.34 8.16 17.69
CA ALA A 281 3.62 8.37 18.38
C ALA A 281 4.73 7.52 17.72
N PHE A 282 4.42 6.28 17.37
CA PHE A 282 5.36 5.35 16.74
C PHE A 282 5.87 5.89 15.40
N VAL A 283 4.96 6.27 14.48
CA VAL A 283 5.35 6.84 13.18
C VAL A 283 6.05 8.19 13.33
N ALA A 284 5.67 9.00 14.32
CA ALA A 284 6.35 10.28 14.58
C ALA A 284 7.80 10.06 15.03
N GLY A 285 8.05 9.07 15.92
CA GLY A 285 9.39 8.67 16.34
C GLY A 285 10.24 8.21 15.17
N LEU A 286 9.78 7.20 14.42
CA LEU A 286 10.49 6.69 13.23
C LEU A 286 10.76 7.80 12.20
N SER A 287 9.80 8.71 11.99
CA SER A 287 10.01 9.82 11.04
C SER A 287 11.15 10.72 11.49
N HIS A 288 11.21 11.05 12.78
CA HIS A 288 12.26 11.88 13.37
C HIS A 288 13.63 11.17 13.27
N ASP A 289 13.68 9.91 13.67
CA ASP A 289 14.93 9.14 13.80
C ASP A 289 15.55 8.85 12.42
N ASP A 290 14.74 8.49 11.43
CA ASP A 290 15.23 8.13 10.09
C ASP A 290 15.53 9.35 9.21
N PHE A 291 14.77 10.47 9.37
CA PHE A 291 14.80 11.56 8.39
C PHE A 291 15.19 12.93 8.95
N GLY A 292 15.33 13.08 10.27
CA GLY A 292 15.81 14.30 10.90
C GLY A 292 15.10 15.57 10.40
N ALA A 293 15.86 16.48 9.78
CA ALA A 293 15.31 17.76 9.28
C ALA A 293 14.28 17.61 8.16
N SER A 294 14.24 16.49 7.44
CA SER A 294 13.26 16.21 6.39
C SER A 294 12.06 15.39 6.86
N ALA A 295 12.02 15.03 8.13
CA ALA A 295 10.92 14.27 8.73
C ALA A 295 9.57 14.96 8.58
N ALA A 296 8.52 14.20 8.34
CA ALA A 296 7.15 14.70 8.48
C ALA A 296 6.88 15.04 9.95
N ARG A 297 6.38 16.24 10.22
CA ARG A 297 5.99 16.64 11.58
C ARG A 297 4.59 16.11 11.88
N ILE A 298 4.50 15.10 12.72
CA ILE A 298 3.26 14.43 13.10
C ILE A 298 2.90 14.84 14.53
N GLY A 299 1.83 15.62 14.68
CA GLY A 299 1.35 16.03 15.99
C GLY A 299 0.55 14.92 16.69
N PRO A 300 0.32 15.04 18.03
CA PRO A 300 -0.35 13.99 18.82
C PRO A 300 -1.75 13.61 18.30
N SER A 301 -2.43 14.52 17.62
CA SER A 301 -3.73 14.26 16.98
C SER A 301 -3.63 13.60 15.60
N GLY A 302 -2.45 13.20 15.15
CA GLY A 302 -2.22 12.62 13.82
C GLY A 302 -2.13 13.64 12.67
N VAL A 303 -2.20 14.94 12.95
CA VAL A 303 -2.03 15.98 11.92
C VAL A 303 -0.58 16.00 11.43
N ILE A 304 -0.41 15.86 10.11
CA ILE A 304 0.90 15.85 9.45
C ILE A 304 1.14 17.19 8.77
N ARG A 305 2.32 17.75 9.01
CA ARG A 305 2.80 19.00 8.41
C ARG A 305 4.18 18.81 7.81
N ALA A 306 4.47 19.57 6.77
CA ALA A 306 5.84 19.66 6.26
C ALA A 306 6.78 20.26 7.32
N PRO A 307 8.08 19.90 7.30
CA PRO A 307 9.07 20.56 8.15
C PRO A 307 9.08 22.07 7.90
N ALA A 308 9.50 22.85 8.92
CA ALA A 308 9.75 24.27 8.75
C ALA A 308 10.86 24.50 7.73
N ARG A 309 10.85 25.65 7.05
CA ARG A 309 11.92 26.05 6.15
C ARG A 309 13.17 26.40 6.93
#